data_f38afdf2dd3e2bcad4df7a469ebed871
#
_entry.id   f38afdf2dd3e2bcad4df7a469ebed871
#
_cell.length_a   1.000
_cell.length_b   1.000
_cell.length_c   1.000
_cell.angle_alpha   90.00
_cell.angle_beta   90.00
_cell.angle_gamma   90.00
#
_symmetry.space_group_name_H-M   'P 1'
#
loop_
_entity.id
_entity.type
_entity.pdbx_description
1 polymer ?
#
loop_
_entity_poly.entity_id
_entity_poly.type
_entity_poly.pdbx_seq_one_letter_code
_entity_poly.pdbx_strand_id
1 'polypeptide(L)'
;MDCEKPDLCELMVKEAQKGNFQIRVIVYFRRQDKFFPSNWNQIVKKDGVTETFEHYFGRVDLFFLNYYEKLERMASIIGKEHIIVRRFEPDKFIGGNIYHDFLSVLGLSFTAEYHITQEIRNYGLYGNTHEIKRALNFLPKLKEKSVRLFIVNCLWEFSDISQKEYPNEMFSKKEILQILETYSSGNQKVAQEYLHEPGAKLFDNTVNDLPKWQKDNPYMADDIIRFIGNYLYQEMQELKKECDELNNWGKLIFHPLRTVLRRLRMG
;
A
#
# COMPACT_ATOMS: atom_id res chain seq x y z
N MET A 1 -11.07 -2.22 5.15
CA MET A 1 -12.42 -2.55 5.64
C MET A 1 -12.40 -2.20 7.11
N ASP A 2 -12.98 -1.05 7.48
CA ASP A 2 -13.01 -0.61 8.87
C ASP A 2 -14.05 -1.42 9.63
N CYS A 3 -13.63 -2.55 10.20
CA CYS A 3 -14.41 -3.22 11.25
C CYS A 3 -14.40 -2.42 12.58
N GLU A 4 -14.06 -1.13 12.51
CA GLU A 4 -14.05 -0.23 13.66
C GLU A 4 -15.44 0.31 14.03
N LYS A 5 -16.44 0.05 13.17
CA LYS A 5 -17.84 0.26 13.54
C LYS A 5 -18.36 -1.06 14.09
N PRO A 6 -18.61 -1.16 15.40
CA PRO A 6 -19.20 -2.36 16.02
C PRO A 6 -20.41 -2.86 15.23
N ASP A 7 -21.20 -1.93 14.72
CA ASP A 7 -22.41 -2.17 13.94
C ASP A 7 -22.16 -2.98 12.65
N LEU A 8 -21.01 -2.84 11.97
CA LEU A 8 -20.75 -3.56 10.72
C LEU A 8 -20.42 -5.04 10.97
N CYS A 9 -19.60 -5.33 11.99
CA CYS A 9 -19.28 -6.72 12.35
C CYS A 9 -20.53 -7.44 12.86
N GLU A 10 -21.33 -6.80 13.71
CA GLU A 10 -22.61 -7.35 14.18
C GLU A 10 -23.58 -7.59 13.02
N LEU A 11 -23.66 -6.65 12.07
CA LEU A 11 -24.51 -6.80 10.90
C LEU A 11 -24.07 -7.98 10.03
N MET A 12 -22.77 -8.14 9.79
CA MET A 12 -22.22 -9.26 9.03
C MET A 12 -22.53 -10.60 9.70
N VAL A 13 -22.42 -10.68 11.04
CA VAL A 13 -22.75 -11.89 11.79
C VAL A 13 -24.26 -12.21 11.67
N LYS A 14 -25.12 -11.23 11.82
CA LYS A 14 -26.58 -11.42 11.66
C LYS A 14 -26.94 -11.91 10.24
N GLU A 15 -26.33 -11.35 9.21
CA GLU A 15 -26.58 -11.79 7.83
C GLU A 15 -26.03 -13.21 7.57
N ALA A 16 -24.87 -13.54 8.08
CA ALA A 16 -24.31 -14.88 7.96
C ALA A 16 -25.18 -15.94 8.65
N GLN A 17 -25.72 -15.62 9.83
CA GLN A 17 -26.60 -16.51 10.56
C GLN A 17 -27.92 -16.83 9.80
N LYS A 18 -28.45 -15.85 9.05
CA LYS A 18 -29.64 -16.09 8.20
C LYS A 18 -29.39 -17.12 7.10
N GLY A 19 -28.16 -17.16 6.57
CA GLY A 19 -27.72 -18.11 5.55
C GLY A 19 -27.10 -19.40 6.09
N ASN A 20 -27.12 -19.59 7.41
CA ASN A 20 -26.42 -20.70 8.09
C ASN A 20 -24.91 -20.75 7.76
N PHE A 21 -24.27 -19.58 7.61
CA PHE A 21 -22.84 -19.44 7.38
C PHE A 21 -22.11 -19.10 8.69
N GLN A 22 -20.90 -19.62 8.82
CA GLN A 22 -19.97 -19.27 9.89
C GLN A 22 -18.95 -18.27 9.36
N ILE A 23 -18.76 -17.15 10.06
CA ILE A 23 -17.73 -16.17 9.74
C ILE A 23 -16.43 -16.59 10.40
N ARG A 24 -15.33 -16.57 9.64
CA ARG A 24 -13.97 -16.63 10.14
C ARG A 24 -13.21 -15.39 9.70
N VAL A 25 -12.44 -14.80 10.61
CA VAL A 25 -11.63 -13.63 10.32
C VAL A 25 -10.16 -14.06 10.31
N ILE A 26 -9.50 -13.80 9.19
CA ILE A 26 -8.04 -13.97 9.06
C ILE A 26 -7.42 -12.59 9.09
N VAL A 27 -6.53 -12.35 10.04
CA VAL A 27 -5.84 -11.06 10.18
C VAL A 27 -4.34 -11.24 10.17
N TYR A 28 -3.67 -10.42 9.36
CA TYR A 28 -2.21 -10.35 9.31
C TYR A 28 -1.75 -9.10 10.02
N PHE A 29 -0.99 -9.26 11.08
CA PHE A 29 -0.38 -8.15 11.80
C PHE A 29 1.06 -7.92 11.36
N ARG A 30 1.37 -6.65 11.11
CA ARG A 30 2.71 -6.17 10.84
C ARG A 30 3.23 -5.44 12.08
N ARG A 31 4.53 -5.49 12.37
CA ARG A 31 5.14 -4.75 13.48
C ARG A 31 4.75 -3.26 13.41
N GLN A 32 4.35 -2.67 14.52
CA GLN A 32 3.69 -1.37 14.55
C GLN A 32 4.50 -0.25 13.92
N ASP A 33 5.82 -0.22 14.16
CA ASP A 33 6.76 0.74 13.57
C ASP A 33 6.87 0.64 12.06
N LYS A 34 6.56 -0.52 11.47
CA LYS A 34 6.50 -0.74 10.02
C LYS A 34 5.10 -0.57 9.45
N PHE A 35 4.08 -0.86 10.25
CA PHE A 35 2.70 -0.69 9.83
C PHE A 35 2.31 0.77 9.69
N PHE A 36 2.64 1.62 10.66
CA PHE A 36 2.23 3.02 10.65
C PHE A 36 2.79 3.80 9.45
N PRO A 37 4.11 3.76 9.13
CA PRO A 37 4.63 4.41 7.92
C PRO A 37 4.01 3.85 6.63
N SER A 38 3.74 2.56 6.58
CA SER A 38 3.06 1.93 5.43
C SER A 38 1.63 2.45 5.27
N ASN A 39 0.87 2.58 6.37
CA ASN A 39 -0.46 3.17 6.37
C ASN A 39 -0.44 4.64 5.95
N TRP A 40 0.48 5.44 6.54
CA TRP A 40 0.73 6.82 6.14
C TRP A 40 0.97 6.95 4.63
N ASN A 41 1.84 6.11 4.08
CA ASN A 41 2.14 6.08 2.66
C ASN A 41 0.87 5.83 1.81
N GLN A 42 -0.03 4.95 2.27
CA GLN A 42 -1.29 4.69 1.57
C GLN A 42 -2.24 5.89 1.60
N ILE A 43 -2.44 6.53 2.74
CA ILE A 43 -3.36 7.67 2.85
C ILE A 43 -2.83 8.90 2.09
N VAL A 44 -1.52 9.11 2.05
CA VAL A 44 -0.91 10.15 1.22
C VAL A 44 -1.14 9.86 -0.27
N LYS A 45 -0.99 8.61 -0.69
CA LYS A 45 -1.20 8.21 -2.09
C LYS A 45 -2.67 8.27 -2.52
N LYS A 46 -3.58 7.76 -1.69
CA LYS A 46 -4.99 7.50 -2.05
C LYS A 46 -5.94 8.59 -1.58
N ASP A 47 -5.79 9.05 -0.34
CA ASP A 47 -6.76 9.90 0.31
C ASP A 47 -6.40 11.39 0.25
N GLY A 48 -5.23 11.70 -0.32
CA GLY A 48 -4.82 13.07 -0.57
C GLY A 48 -4.45 13.85 0.69
N VAL A 49 -3.97 13.16 1.74
CA VAL A 49 -3.54 13.80 3.00
C VAL A 49 -2.39 14.77 2.73
N THR A 50 -2.50 15.98 3.30
CA THR A 50 -1.55 17.09 3.17
C THR A 50 -0.73 17.35 4.43
N GLU A 51 -1.08 16.74 5.56
CA GLU A 51 -0.36 16.86 6.82
C GLU A 51 1.02 16.20 6.74
N THR A 52 1.98 16.65 7.55
CA THR A 52 3.27 15.97 7.67
C THR A 52 3.13 14.66 8.47
N PHE A 53 4.10 13.77 8.30
CA PHE A 53 4.11 12.50 9.03
C PHE A 53 4.06 12.69 10.55
N GLU A 54 4.89 13.59 11.07
CA GLU A 54 4.98 13.88 12.50
C GLU A 54 3.67 14.45 13.05
N HIS A 55 3.05 15.40 12.32
CA HIS A 55 1.78 15.99 12.74
C HIS A 55 0.67 14.94 12.74
N TYR A 56 0.58 14.14 11.70
CA TYR A 56 -0.40 13.07 11.61
C TYR A 56 -0.21 12.02 12.72
N PHE A 57 1.04 11.56 12.96
CA PHE A 57 1.35 10.62 14.02
C PHE A 57 1.00 11.15 15.41
N GLY A 58 1.26 12.44 15.65
CA GLY A 58 1.00 13.07 16.96
C GLY A 58 -0.48 13.29 17.30
N ARG A 59 -1.39 13.30 16.30
CA ARG A 59 -2.82 13.57 16.52
C ARG A 59 -3.76 12.41 16.26
N VAL A 60 -3.35 11.44 15.44
CA VAL A 60 -4.23 10.32 15.09
C VAL A 60 -4.43 9.39 16.27
N ASP A 61 -5.64 8.89 16.41
CA ASP A 61 -5.89 7.84 17.39
C ASP A 61 -5.10 6.58 17.00
N LEU A 62 -4.15 6.20 17.85
CA LEU A 62 -3.28 5.05 17.64
C LEU A 62 -3.90 3.73 18.12
N PHE A 63 -5.17 3.71 18.47
CA PHE A 63 -5.88 2.51 18.90
C PHE A 63 -5.76 1.38 17.86
N PHE A 64 -5.71 1.72 16.58
CA PHE A 64 -5.54 0.72 15.52
C PHE A 64 -4.19 -0.03 15.58
N LEU A 65 -3.21 0.43 16.35
CA LEU A 65 -1.96 -0.26 16.63
C LEU A 65 -2.05 -1.19 17.85
N ASN A 66 -3.10 -1.08 18.66
CA ASN A 66 -3.36 -1.98 19.78
C ASN A 66 -4.06 -3.25 19.29
N TYR A 67 -3.27 -4.18 18.82
CA TYR A 67 -3.76 -5.39 18.19
C TYR A 67 -4.57 -6.29 19.13
N TYR A 68 -4.15 -6.39 20.39
CA TYR A 68 -4.85 -7.21 21.37
C TYR A 68 -6.27 -6.68 21.64
N GLU A 69 -6.42 -5.40 21.91
CA GLU A 69 -7.75 -4.82 22.17
C GLU A 69 -8.67 -4.91 20.95
N LYS A 70 -8.11 -4.76 19.73
CA LYS A 70 -8.88 -4.96 18.49
C LYS A 70 -9.39 -6.40 18.36
N LEU A 71 -8.53 -7.36 18.67
CA LEU A 71 -8.91 -8.78 18.64
C LEU A 71 -9.96 -9.09 19.71
N GLU A 72 -9.83 -8.58 20.93
CA GLU A 72 -10.80 -8.80 21.99
C GLU A 72 -12.17 -8.20 21.65
N ARG A 73 -12.23 -7.00 21.08
CA ARG A 73 -13.47 -6.43 20.57
C ARG A 73 -14.11 -7.30 19.47
N MET A 74 -13.31 -7.80 18.57
CA MET A 74 -13.78 -8.69 17.52
C MET A 74 -14.24 -10.03 18.09
N ALA A 75 -13.48 -10.60 19.03
CA ALA A 75 -13.79 -11.86 19.70
C ALA A 75 -15.11 -11.78 20.48
N SER A 76 -15.44 -10.63 21.07
CA SER A 76 -16.73 -10.44 21.76
C SER A 76 -17.94 -10.53 20.83
N ILE A 77 -17.75 -10.36 19.52
CA ILE A 77 -18.84 -10.38 18.53
C ILE A 77 -18.90 -11.75 17.82
N ILE A 78 -17.76 -12.30 17.38
CA ILE A 78 -17.73 -13.51 16.53
C ILE A 78 -17.23 -14.77 17.26
N GLY A 79 -16.71 -14.65 18.46
CA GLY A 79 -16.00 -15.73 19.15
C GLY A 79 -14.51 -15.77 18.81
N LYS A 80 -13.69 -16.04 19.80
CA LYS A 80 -12.23 -16.06 19.67
C LYS A 80 -11.73 -17.17 18.73
N GLU A 81 -12.43 -18.30 18.75
CA GLU A 81 -12.15 -19.49 17.93
C GLU A 81 -12.36 -19.25 16.43
N HIS A 82 -12.99 -18.15 16.06
CA HIS A 82 -13.22 -17.76 14.68
C HIS A 82 -12.22 -16.73 14.16
N ILE A 83 -11.23 -16.36 14.99
CA ILE A 83 -10.20 -15.39 14.62
C ILE A 83 -8.87 -16.13 14.43
N ILE A 84 -8.31 -16.00 13.23
CA ILE A 84 -7.02 -16.59 12.87
C ILE A 84 -6.03 -15.46 12.70
N VAL A 85 -5.03 -15.39 13.58
CA VAL A 85 -3.98 -14.39 13.55
C VAL A 85 -2.76 -14.92 12.82
N ARG A 86 -2.16 -14.10 11.97
CA ARG A 86 -0.91 -14.38 11.27
C ARG A 86 0.04 -13.19 11.39
N ARG A 87 1.35 -13.43 11.30
CA ARG A 87 2.38 -12.39 11.20
C ARG A 87 2.56 -11.97 9.75
N PHE A 88 2.55 -10.68 9.47
CA PHE A 88 2.93 -10.16 8.15
C PHE A 88 4.45 -9.96 8.09
N GLU A 89 5.16 -11.08 8.07
CA GLU A 89 6.63 -11.17 7.99
C GLU A 89 6.98 -12.21 6.92
N PRO A 90 7.70 -11.84 5.84
CA PRO A 90 7.97 -12.75 4.72
C PRO A 90 8.66 -14.06 5.11
N ASP A 91 9.54 -14.02 6.11
CA ASP A 91 10.26 -15.18 6.67
C ASP A 91 9.36 -16.11 7.51
N LYS A 92 8.17 -15.64 7.89
CA LYS A 92 7.16 -16.42 8.64
C LYS A 92 6.04 -16.98 7.74
N PHE A 93 6.02 -16.60 6.46
CA PHE A 93 4.99 -17.11 5.57
C PHE A 93 5.26 -18.58 5.20
N ILE A 94 4.23 -19.41 5.27
CA ILE A 94 4.30 -20.78 4.77
C ILE A 94 4.58 -20.72 3.26
N GLY A 95 5.56 -21.51 2.79
CA GLY A 95 5.99 -21.50 1.39
C GLY A 95 6.68 -20.20 0.95
N GLY A 96 7.09 -19.33 1.89
CA GLY A 96 7.87 -18.12 1.62
C GLY A 96 7.11 -16.96 1.00
N ASN A 97 5.78 -17.07 0.83
CA ASN A 97 4.96 -15.97 0.33
C ASN A 97 3.54 -15.97 0.91
N ILE A 98 2.91 -14.80 0.86
CA ILE A 98 1.59 -14.59 1.45
C ILE A 98 0.47 -15.43 0.81
N TYR A 99 0.59 -15.81 -0.46
CA TYR A 99 -0.44 -16.60 -1.15
C TYR A 99 -0.44 -18.04 -0.61
N HIS A 100 0.73 -18.65 -0.45
CA HIS A 100 0.86 -19.96 0.18
C HIS A 100 0.33 -19.93 1.61
N ASP A 101 0.74 -18.92 2.37
CA ASP A 101 0.34 -18.76 3.76
C ASP A 101 -1.18 -18.61 3.88
N PHE A 102 -1.80 -17.76 3.07
CA PHE A 102 -3.24 -17.56 3.09
C PHE A 102 -4.02 -18.82 2.69
N LEU A 103 -3.60 -19.51 1.64
CA LEU A 103 -4.24 -20.75 1.21
C LEU A 103 -4.11 -21.84 2.27
N SER A 104 -2.97 -21.93 2.96
CA SER A 104 -2.78 -22.90 4.03
C SER A 104 -3.77 -22.70 5.19
N VAL A 105 -4.11 -21.44 5.51
CA VAL A 105 -5.13 -21.12 6.52
C VAL A 105 -6.51 -21.61 6.10
N LEU A 106 -6.79 -21.64 4.80
CA LEU A 106 -8.03 -22.17 4.24
C LEU A 106 -8.02 -23.70 4.08
N GLY A 107 -6.94 -24.38 4.45
CA GLY A 107 -6.77 -25.83 4.24
C GLY A 107 -6.50 -26.19 2.77
N LEU A 108 -6.08 -25.22 1.96
CA LEU A 108 -5.77 -25.38 0.54
C LEU A 108 -4.25 -25.40 0.31
N SER A 109 -3.81 -26.16 -0.67
CA SER A 109 -2.42 -26.17 -1.12
C SER A 109 -2.26 -25.26 -2.33
N PHE A 110 -1.16 -24.51 -2.38
CA PHE A 110 -0.79 -23.76 -3.56
C PHE A 110 -0.27 -24.72 -4.64
N THR A 111 -0.95 -24.78 -5.76
CA THR A 111 -0.62 -25.65 -6.90
C THR A 111 -0.25 -24.82 -8.14
N ALA A 112 0.28 -25.47 -9.18
CA ALA A 112 0.60 -24.83 -10.46
C ALA A 112 -0.63 -24.25 -11.20
N GLU A 113 -1.84 -24.59 -10.76
CA GLU A 113 -3.10 -24.03 -11.31
C GLU A 113 -3.37 -22.59 -10.86
N TYR A 114 -2.73 -22.14 -9.76
CA TYR A 114 -2.84 -20.77 -9.31
C TYR A 114 -1.88 -19.88 -10.07
N HIS A 115 -2.40 -18.92 -10.79
CA HIS A 115 -1.60 -17.90 -11.46
C HIS A 115 -1.38 -16.70 -10.55
N ILE A 116 -0.16 -16.53 -10.05
CA ILE A 116 0.23 -15.30 -9.37
C ILE A 116 0.55 -14.26 -10.44
N THR A 117 -0.21 -13.16 -10.48
CA THR A 117 0.21 -12.00 -11.27
C THR A 117 1.50 -11.46 -10.67
N GLN A 118 2.55 -11.38 -11.47
CA GLN A 118 3.84 -10.82 -11.04
C GLN A 118 3.77 -9.29 -10.80
N GLU A 119 2.64 -8.68 -11.10
CA GLU A 119 2.41 -7.28 -10.80
C GLU A 119 2.40 -7.06 -9.28
N ILE A 120 3.47 -6.47 -8.78
CA ILE A 120 3.48 -5.98 -7.40
C ILE A 120 2.48 -4.84 -7.32
N ARG A 121 1.41 -5.04 -6.57
CA ARG A 121 0.42 -4.01 -6.29
C ARG A 121 0.74 -3.33 -4.96
N ASN A 122 0.43 -2.05 -4.84
CA ASN A 122 0.64 -1.26 -3.63
C ASN A 122 2.10 -0.94 -3.27
N TYR A 123 2.88 -0.54 -4.25
CA TYR A 123 4.22 -0.01 -4.02
C TYR A 123 4.21 1.17 -3.04
N GLY A 124 5.16 1.16 -2.09
CA GLY A 124 5.45 2.30 -1.25
C GLY A 124 6.16 3.40 -2.06
N LEU A 125 5.93 4.64 -1.69
CA LEU A 125 6.82 5.72 -2.08
C LEU A 125 7.99 5.74 -1.09
N TYR A 126 9.21 5.96 -1.56
CA TYR A 126 10.41 5.94 -0.76
C TYR A 126 11.12 7.29 -0.76
N GLY A 127 11.88 7.55 0.30
CA GLY A 127 12.67 8.76 0.41
C GLY A 127 11.84 10.03 0.23
N ASN A 128 12.28 10.94 -0.62
CA ASN A 128 11.62 12.22 -0.84
C ASN A 128 10.28 12.11 -1.59
N THR A 129 10.02 11.00 -2.29
CA THR A 129 8.83 10.89 -3.14
C THR A 129 7.51 10.89 -2.37
N HIS A 130 7.48 10.41 -1.11
CA HIS A 130 6.29 10.53 -0.27
C HIS A 130 5.99 11.98 0.12
N GLU A 131 7.02 12.81 0.38
CA GLU A 131 6.86 14.23 0.67
C GLU A 131 6.47 15.03 -0.58
N ILE A 132 7.07 14.72 -1.72
CA ILE A 132 6.67 15.30 -3.01
C ILE A 132 5.18 14.99 -3.26
N LYS A 133 4.73 13.73 -3.06
CA LYS A 133 3.31 13.38 -3.21
C LYS A 133 2.43 14.13 -2.24
N ARG A 134 2.83 14.23 -0.97
CA ARG A 134 2.11 14.98 0.05
C ARG A 134 1.95 16.46 -0.35
N ALA A 135 3.03 17.09 -0.82
CA ALA A 135 2.99 18.47 -1.29
C ALA A 135 2.08 18.64 -2.53
N LEU A 136 2.13 17.70 -3.46
CA LEU A 136 1.24 17.71 -4.63
C LEU A 136 -0.23 17.57 -4.25
N ASN A 137 -0.57 16.96 -3.11
CA ASN A 137 -1.96 16.84 -2.65
C ASN A 137 -2.67 18.17 -2.39
N PHE A 138 -1.93 19.29 -2.29
CA PHE A 138 -2.51 20.63 -2.28
C PHE A 138 -3.10 21.05 -3.63
N LEU A 139 -2.77 20.36 -4.72
CA LEU A 139 -3.29 20.68 -6.05
C LEU A 139 -4.72 20.14 -6.22
N PRO A 140 -5.73 21.00 -6.50
CA PRO A 140 -7.14 20.55 -6.61
C PRO A 140 -7.37 19.48 -7.69
N LYS A 141 -6.62 19.51 -8.79
CA LYS A 141 -6.74 18.55 -9.89
C LYS A 141 -6.37 17.11 -9.51
N LEU A 142 -5.56 16.91 -8.46
CA LEU A 142 -5.23 15.57 -7.97
C LEU A 142 -6.38 14.85 -7.27
N LYS A 143 -7.53 15.49 -7.09
CA LYS A 143 -8.76 14.83 -6.67
C LYS A 143 -9.31 13.91 -7.77
N GLU A 144 -9.00 14.17 -9.02
CA GLU A 144 -9.36 13.27 -10.13
C GLU A 144 -8.55 11.98 -10.06
N LYS A 145 -9.24 10.84 -10.08
CA LYS A 145 -8.63 9.53 -9.89
C LYS A 145 -7.57 9.21 -10.94
N SER A 146 -7.82 9.52 -12.21
CA SER A 146 -6.92 9.28 -13.33
C SER A 146 -5.61 10.05 -13.16
N VAL A 147 -5.69 11.35 -12.90
CA VAL A 147 -4.53 12.22 -12.67
C VAL A 147 -3.72 11.76 -11.45
N ARG A 148 -4.42 11.42 -10.38
CA ARG A 148 -3.77 10.91 -9.17
C ARG A 148 -3.00 9.61 -9.41
N LEU A 149 -3.60 8.65 -10.11
CA LEU A 149 -2.96 7.37 -10.42
C LEU A 149 -1.73 7.56 -11.31
N PHE A 150 -1.84 8.40 -12.32
CA PHE A 150 -0.72 8.72 -13.19
C PHE A 150 0.46 9.29 -12.40
N ILE A 151 0.22 10.32 -11.58
CA ILE A 151 1.27 10.92 -10.74
C ILE A 151 1.86 9.92 -9.74
N VAL A 152 1.04 9.06 -9.14
CA VAL A 152 1.54 8.03 -8.22
C VAL A 152 2.44 7.03 -8.93
N ASN A 153 2.10 6.65 -10.17
CA ASN A 153 2.94 5.75 -10.97
C ASN A 153 4.28 6.41 -11.32
N CYS A 154 4.26 7.67 -11.78
CA CYS A 154 5.50 8.41 -12.08
C CYS A 154 6.39 8.55 -10.83
N LEU A 155 5.81 8.85 -9.67
CA LEU A 155 6.54 8.95 -8.41
C LEU A 155 7.07 7.60 -7.95
N TRP A 156 6.33 6.53 -8.18
CA TRP A 156 6.76 5.20 -7.82
C TRP A 156 7.99 4.77 -8.64
N GLU A 157 7.96 4.92 -9.95
CA GLU A 157 9.10 4.60 -10.81
C GLU A 157 10.35 5.41 -10.42
N PHE A 158 10.16 6.71 -10.14
CA PHE A 158 11.22 7.55 -9.64
C PHE A 158 11.72 7.10 -8.26
N SER A 159 10.83 6.68 -7.37
CA SER A 159 11.14 6.18 -6.03
C SER A 159 12.03 4.94 -6.07
N ASP A 160 11.78 4.03 -7.01
CA ASP A 160 12.58 2.82 -7.18
C ASP A 160 14.02 3.14 -7.58
N ILE A 161 14.22 4.16 -8.39
CA ILE A 161 15.54 4.63 -8.80
C ILE A 161 16.29 5.28 -7.64
N SER A 162 15.62 6.10 -6.82
CA SER A 162 16.25 6.93 -5.79
C SER A 162 16.39 6.26 -4.41
N GLN A 163 15.69 5.17 -4.15
CA GLN A 163 15.57 4.55 -2.81
C GLN A 163 16.89 4.19 -2.11
N LYS A 164 18.01 4.13 -2.82
CA LYS A 164 19.30 3.71 -2.28
C LYS A 164 20.23 4.88 -1.94
N GLU A 165 19.84 6.11 -2.23
CA GLU A 165 20.75 7.25 -2.18
C GLU A 165 20.76 8.00 -0.84
N TYR A 166 19.69 7.88 -0.01
CA TYR A 166 19.56 8.62 1.24
C TYR A 166 18.61 7.95 2.25
N PRO A 167 18.57 8.44 3.52
CA PRO A 167 17.74 7.87 4.56
C PRO A 167 16.25 7.82 4.18
N ASN A 168 15.60 6.73 4.53
CA ASN A 168 14.22 6.42 4.16
C ASN A 168 13.33 6.04 5.36
N GLU A 169 13.92 5.85 6.53
CA GLU A 169 13.18 5.49 7.73
C GLU A 169 12.39 6.70 8.26
N MET A 170 11.11 6.49 8.56
CA MET A 170 10.23 7.55 9.07
C MET A 170 10.34 7.75 10.59
N PHE A 171 10.89 6.77 11.30
CA PHE A 171 11.16 6.82 12.73
C PHE A 171 12.64 6.65 13.02
N SER A 172 13.14 7.37 14.01
CA SER A 172 14.45 7.11 14.59
C SER A 172 14.44 5.81 15.40
N LYS A 173 15.62 5.23 15.66
CA LYS A 173 15.75 4.05 16.52
C LYS A 173 15.07 4.23 17.88
N LYS A 174 15.21 5.41 18.48
CA LYS A 174 14.58 5.75 19.77
C LYS A 174 13.05 5.69 19.68
N GLU A 175 12.47 6.28 18.65
CA GLU A 175 11.03 6.27 18.44
C GLU A 175 10.51 4.84 18.18
N ILE A 176 11.25 4.04 17.41
CA ILE A 176 10.91 2.63 17.18
C ILE A 176 10.88 1.86 18.50
N LEU A 177 11.92 1.99 19.34
CA LEU A 177 11.97 1.31 20.63
C LEU A 177 10.81 1.73 21.56
N GLN A 178 10.44 3.01 21.58
CA GLN A 178 9.28 3.49 22.33
C GLN A 178 7.97 2.88 21.82
N ILE A 179 7.77 2.82 20.51
CA ILE A 179 6.59 2.19 19.91
C ILE A 179 6.53 0.71 20.31
N LEU A 180 7.62 -0.04 20.15
CA LEU A 180 7.66 -1.46 20.46
C LEU A 180 7.41 -1.73 21.96
N GLU A 181 7.93 -0.89 22.84
CA GLU A 181 7.67 -0.99 24.28
C GLU A 181 6.21 -0.72 24.61
N THR A 182 5.64 0.34 24.03
CA THR A 182 4.23 0.72 24.25
C THR A 182 3.26 -0.43 23.95
N TYR A 183 3.53 -1.21 22.88
CA TYR A 183 2.65 -2.30 22.48
C TYR A 183 3.13 -3.69 22.93
N SER A 184 4.23 -3.79 23.69
CA SER A 184 4.87 -5.07 24.04
C SER A 184 3.93 -6.00 24.79
N SER A 185 3.23 -5.51 25.80
CA SER A 185 2.28 -6.30 26.60
C SER A 185 1.11 -6.84 25.78
N GLY A 186 0.51 -5.99 24.92
CA GLY A 186 -0.56 -6.40 24.02
C GLY A 186 -0.08 -7.42 22.99
N ASN A 187 1.09 -7.21 22.41
CA ASN A 187 1.71 -8.13 21.45
C ASN A 187 2.01 -9.49 22.10
N GLN A 188 2.47 -9.51 23.35
CA GLN A 188 2.69 -10.77 24.08
C GLN A 188 1.40 -11.54 24.28
N LYS A 189 0.31 -10.88 24.67
CA LYS A 189 -1.01 -11.51 24.78
C LYS A 189 -1.50 -12.07 23.45
N VAL A 190 -1.30 -11.34 22.33
CA VAL A 190 -1.64 -11.86 21.00
C VAL A 190 -0.87 -13.14 20.69
N ALA A 191 0.44 -13.17 20.95
CA ALA A 191 1.25 -14.36 20.73
C ALA A 191 0.77 -15.55 21.60
N GLN A 192 0.48 -15.30 22.86
CA GLN A 192 0.05 -16.33 23.80
C GLN A 192 -1.35 -16.87 23.49
N GLU A 193 -2.30 -15.98 23.24
CA GLU A 193 -3.73 -16.33 23.25
C GLU A 193 -4.29 -16.63 21.86
N TYR A 194 -3.70 -16.09 20.81
CA TYR A 194 -4.18 -16.26 19.43
C TYR A 194 -3.23 -17.07 18.55
N LEU A 195 -1.92 -17.05 18.82
CA LEU A 195 -0.96 -17.90 18.13
C LEU A 195 -0.62 -19.16 18.93
N HIS A 196 -1.06 -19.25 20.20
CA HIS A 196 -0.79 -20.37 21.10
C HIS A 196 0.71 -20.63 21.32
N GLU A 197 1.50 -19.55 21.36
CA GLU A 197 2.94 -19.55 21.55
C GLU A 197 3.29 -18.92 22.92
N PRO A 198 3.17 -19.63 24.04
CA PRO A 198 3.44 -19.08 25.37
C PRO A 198 4.92 -18.70 25.49
N GLY A 199 5.16 -17.48 25.98
CA GLY A 199 6.50 -16.93 26.12
C GLY A 199 7.14 -16.39 24.84
N ALA A 200 6.50 -16.58 23.67
CA ALA A 200 6.95 -15.99 22.42
C ALA A 200 6.59 -14.51 22.31
N LYS A 201 7.37 -13.78 21.52
CA LYS A 201 7.05 -12.43 21.09
C LYS A 201 6.25 -12.48 19.79
N LEU A 202 5.27 -11.58 19.65
CA LEU A 202 4.52 -11.49 18.38
C LEU A 202 5.45 -11.15 17.20
N PHE A 203 6.43 -10.27 17.44
CA PHE A 203 7.42 -9.84 16.43
C PHE A 203 8.84 -9.91 16.97
N ASP A 204 9.81 -10.03 16.09
CA ASP A 204 11.21 -9.76 16.44
C ASP A 204 11.38 -8.26 16.70
N ASN A 205 11.93 -7.92 17.87
CA ASN A 205 12.17 -6.55 18.29
C ASN A 205 13.56 -6.02 17.93
N THR A 206 14.28 -6.70 17.05
CA THR A 206 15.56 -6.19 16.53
C THR A 206 15.34 -4.90 15.77
N VAL A 207 16.10 -3.87 16.11
CA VAL A 207 16.02 -2.54 15.50
C VAL A 207 17.40 -2.15 14.98
N ASN A 208 17.48 -1.95 13.67
CA ASN A 208 18.67 -1.42 13.04
C ASN A 208 18.79 0.09 13.32
N ASP A 209 20.02 0.56 13.47
CA ASP A 209 20.29 1.98 13.67
C ASP A 209 20.45 2.67 12.31
N LEU A 210 19.33 2.87 11.63
CA LEU A 210 19.27 3.55 10.35
C LEU A 210 18.91 5.03 10.55
N PRO A 211 19.51 5.94 9.79
CA PRO A 211 19.18 7.36 9.89
C PRO A 211 17.73 7.61 9.46
N LYS A 212 17.04 8.46 10.25
CA LYS A 212 15.68 8.92 9.94
C LYS A 212 15.70 9.87 8.76
N TRP A 213 14.71 9.73 7.89
CA TRP A 213 14.45 10.70 6.81
C TRP A 213 14.17 12.10 7.38
N GLN A 214 14.72 13.11 6.72
CA GLN A 214 14.55 14.52 7.04
C GLN A 214 14.01 15.26 5.83
N LYS A 215 13.04 16.16 6.02
CA LYS A 215 12.45 16.93 4.93
C LYS A 215 13.45 17.85 4.22
N ASP A 216 14.35 18.43 4.98
CA ASP A 216 15.39 19.38 4.53
C ASP A 216 16.71 18.68 4.21
N ASN A 217 16.64 17.41 3.80
CA ASN A 217 17.81 16.71 3.32
C ASN A 217 18.35 17.32 2.01
N PRO A 218 19.66 17.20 1.75
CA PRO A 218 20.30 17.89 0.62
C PRO A 218 19.82 17.43 -0.76
N TYR A 219 19.16 16.28 -0.85
CA TYR A 219 18.70 15.70 -2.12
C TYR A 219 17.30 16.17 -2.54
N MET A 220 16.55 16.84 -1.65
CA MET A 220 15.14 17.17 -1.91
C MET A 220 14.95 18.02 -3.17
N ALA A 221 15.77 19.04 -3.35
CA ALA A 221 15.68 19.93 -4.51
C ALA A 221 15.98 19.19 -5.83
N ASP A 222 17.04 18.37 -5.84
CA ASP A 222 17.40 17.57 -7.00
C ASP A 222 16.32 16.54 -7.34
N ASP A 223 15.73 15.89 -6.34
CA ASP A 223 14.68 14.92 -6.53
C ASP A 223 13.40 15.56 -7.08
N ILE A 224 13.07 16.77 -6.66
CA ILE A 224 11.94 17.52 -7.24
C ILE A 224 12.21 17.80 -8.73
N ILE A 225 13.41 18.26 -9.07
CA ILE A 225 13.78 18.56 -10.46
C ILE A 225 13.76 17.29 -11.31
N ARG A 226 14.36 16.22 -10.82
CA ARG A 226 14.39 14.90 -11.50
C ARG A 226 12.98 14.34 -11.68
N PHE A 227 12.14 14.44 -10.66
CA PHE A 227 10.75 14.02 -10.75
C PHE A 227 9.97 14.80 -11.82
N ILE A 228 10.09 16.14 -11.82
CA ILE A 228 9.44 16.98 -12.83
C ILE A 228 9.95 16.62 -14.23
N GLY A 229 11.25 16.42 -14.39
CA GLY A 229 11.84 16.01 -15.67
C GLY A 229 11.31 14.65 -16.15
N ASN A 230 11.24 13.65 -15.27
CA ASN A 230 10.68 12.34 -15.59
C ASN A 230 9.19 12.42 -15.93
N TYR A 231 8.42 13.17 -15.16
CA TYR A 231 7.01 13.40 -15.41
C TYR A 231 6.76 14.02 -16.80
N LEU A 232 7.47 15.09 -17.12
CA LEU A 232 7.36 15.74 -18.43
C LEU A 232 7.77 14.83 -19.58
N TYR A 233 8.81 14.02 -19.38
CA TYR A 233 9.24 13.06 -20.37
C TYR A 233 8.16 12.01 -20.66
N GLN A 234 7.54 11.45 -19.64
CA GLN A 234 6.46 10.47 -19.79
C GLN A 234 5.25 11.06 -20.49
N GLU A 235 4.79 12.25 -20.08
CA GLU A 235 3.72 12.99 -20.76
C GLU A 235 4.03 13.20 -22.25
N MET A 236 5.26 13.61 -22.56
CA MET A 236 5.68 13.79 -23.97
C MET A 236 5.63 12.48 -24.75
N GLN A 237 5.99 11.34 -24.15
CA GLN A 237 5.94 10.04 -24.81
C GLN A 237 4.49 9.60 -25.07
N GLU A 238 3.58 9.80 -24.11
CA GLU A 238 2.17 9.50 -24.27
C GLU A 238 1.53 10.36 -25.38
N LEU A 239 1.74 11.68 -25.34
CA LEU A 239 1.28 12.59 -26.39
C LEU A 239 1.81 12.21 -27.78
N LYS A 240 3.07 11.84 -27.87
CA LYS A 240 3.68 11.37 -29.12
C LYS A 240 2.98 10.11 -29.62
N LYS A 241 2.73 9.14 -28.76
CA LYS A 241 2.03 7.90 -29.11
C LYS A 241 0.61 8.20 -29.62
N GLU A 242 -0.14 9.07 -28.95
CA GLU A 242 -1.47 9.50 -29.39
C GLU A 242 -1.42 10.18 -30.76
N CYS A 243 -0.45 11.08 -30.98
CA CYS A 243 -0.25 11.72 -32.28
C CYS A 243 0.07 10.70 -33.36
N ASP A 244 0.90 9.71 -33.10
CA ASP A 244 1.25 8.66 -34.08
C ASP A 244 0.05 7.76 -34.38
N GLU A 245 -0.78 7.43 -33.40
CA GLU A 245 -2.03 6.71 -33.58
C GLU A 245 -3.02 7.50 -34.47
N LEU A 246 -3.25 8.78 -34.17
CA LEU A 246 -4.10 9.66 -34.94
C LEU A 246 -3.59 9.80 -36.41
N ASN A 247 -2.29 9.93 -36.60
CA ASN A 247 -1.68 9.97 -37.93
C ASN A 247 -1.89 8.66 -38.72
N ASN A 248 -1.83 7.51 -38.04
CA ASN A 248 -2.09 6.22 -38.66
C ASN A 248 -3.57 6.06 -39.00
N TRP A 249 -4.50 6.48 -38.15
CA TRP A 249 -5.93 6.54 -38.48
C TRP A 249 -6.20 7.47 -39.68
N GLY A 250 -5.58 8.65 -39.72
CA GLY A 250 -5.65 9.57 -40.83
C GLY A 250 -5.19 8.92 -42.16
N LYS A 251 -4.08 8.16 -42.13
CA LYS A 251 -3.61 7.41 -43.31
C LYS A 251 -4.61 6.33 -43.74
N LEU A 252 -5.19 5.59 -42.77
CA LEU A 252 -6.19 4.56 -43.07
C LEU A 252 -7.48 5.13 -43.69
N ILE A 253 -7.96 6.27 -43.20
CA ILE A 253 -9.20 6.89 -43.65
C ILE A 253 -9.00 7.60 -45.03
N PHE A 254 -7.89 8.31 -45.20
CA PHE A 254 -7.67 9.13 -46.40
C PHE A 254 -6.92 8.42 -47.54
N HIS A 255 -6.27 7.29 -47.26
CA HIS A 255 -5.57 6.52 -48.29
C HIS A 255 -6.50 6.01 -49.41
N PRO A 256 -7.70 5.46 -49.12
CA PRO A 256 -8.64 5.06 -50.16
C PRO A 256 -9.15 6.24 -50.97
N LEU A 257 -9.47 7.38 -50.32
CA LEU A 257 -9.93 8.60 -50.98
C LEU A 257 -8.86 9.20 -51.92
N ARG A 258 -7.60 9.22 -51.48
CA ARG A 258 -6.48 9.66 -52.35
C ARG A 258 -6.30 8.75 -53.56
N THR A 259 -6.49 7.45 -53.39
CA THR A 259 -6.39 6.48 -54.50
C THR A 259 -7.54 6.65 -55.51
N VAL A 260 -8.76 6.90 -55.04
CA VAL A 260 -9.93 7.18 -55.87
C VAL A 260 -9.77 8.51 -56.64
N LEU A 261 -9.36 9.58 -55.91
CA LEU A 261 -9.13 10.90 -56.53
C LEU A 261 -8.00 10.88 -57.57
N ARG A 262 -6.97 10.05 -57.37
CA ARG A 262 -5.90 9.88 -58.35
C ARG A 262 -6.38 9.17 -59.61
N ARG A 263 -7.25 8.16 -59.48
CA ARG A 263 -7.86 7.47 -60.62
C ARG A 263 -8.83 8.35 -61.40
N LEU A 264 -9.57 9.24 -60.73
CA LEU A 264 -10.48 10.20 -61.39
C LEU A 264 -9.76 11.37 -62.11
N ARG A 265 -8.48 11.63 -61.78
CA ARG A 265 -7.68 12.66 -62.48
C ARG A 265 -6.88 12.13 -63.67
N MET A 266 -6.87 10.81 -63.86
CA MET A 266 -6.14 10.15 -64.98
C MET A 266 -7.07 9.59 -66.02
N GLY A 267 -8.38 9.81 -65.95
CA GLY A 267 -9.38 9.58 -66.98
C GLY A 267 -9.92 10.92 -67.53
#